data_b078aaaa692259f1be221ce0e9d64143
#
_entry.id   b078aaaa692259f1be221ce0e9d64143
#
_cell.length_a   1.000
_cell.length_b   1.000
_cell.length_c   1.000
_cell.angle_alpha   90.00
_cell.angle_beta   90.00
_cell.angle_gamma   90.00
#
_symmetry.space_group_name_H-M   'P 1'
#
loop_
_entity.id
_entity.type
_entity.pdbx_description
1 polymer ?
#
loop_
_entity_poly.entity_id
_entity_poly.type
_entity_poly.pdbx_seq_one_letter_code
_entity_poly.pdbx_strand_id
1 'polypeptide(L)' 'DMNYNKLWKLLVDRKLKKKDLREMAGLSTNVMAKMGKDGDVSTQVLRKISEALNVKVEDIVDFED' A
#
# COMPACT_ATOMS: atom_id res chain seq x y z
N ASP A 1 -13.80 4.84 -7.98
CA ASP A 1 -13.28 4.75 -6.61
C ASP A 1 -11.90 4.11 -6.59
N MET A 2 -11.09 4.57 -5.67
CA MET A 2 -9.74 4.05 -5.50
C MET A 2 -9.71 2.98 -4.41
N ASN A 3 -8.92 1.93 -4.62
CA ASN A 3 -8.71 0.92 -3.60
C ASN A 3 -7.28 0.39 -3.66
N TYR A 4 -6.90 -0.39 -2.67
CA TYR A 4 -5.55 -0.96 -2.56
C TYR A 4 -5.58 -2.49 -2.60
N ASN A 5 -6.59 -3.06 -3.26
CA ASN A 5 -6.73 -4.51 -3.31
C ASN A 5 -5.52 -5.20 -3.94
N LYS A 6 -4.92 -4.57 -4.96
CA LYS A 6 -3.70 -5.12 -5.57
C LYS A 6 -2.56 -5.21 -4.56
N LEU A 7 -2.43 -4.19 -3.71
CA LEU A 7 -1.40 -4.16 -2.68
C LEU A 7 -1.62 -5.28 -1.66
N TRP A 8 -2.86 -5.43 -1.17
CA TRP A 8 -3.16 -6.46 -0.18
C TRP A 8 -2.90 -7.85 -0.73
N LYS A 9 -3.27 -8.08 -1.99
CA LYS A 9 -2.99 -9.35 -2.66
C LYS A 9 -1.50 -9.58 -2.81
N LEU A 10 -0.75 -8.55 -3.16
CA LEU A 10 0.71 -8.64 -3.29
C LEU A 10 1.35 -9.03 -1.96
N LEU A 11 0.89 -8.44 -0.86
CA LEU A 11 1.42 -8.79 0.46
C LEU A 11 1.16 -10.26 0.78
N VAL A 12 -0.05 -10.74 0.51
CA VAL A 12 -0.38 -12.15 0.72
C VAL A 12 0.54 -13.05 -0.10
N ASP A 13 0.74 -12.71 -1.38
CA ASP A 13 1.60 -13.48 -2.27
C ASP A 13 3.04 -13.54 -1.77
N ARG A 14 3.49 -12.47 -1.13
CA ARG A 14 4.85 -12.38 -0.58
C ARG A 14 4.94 -12.81 0.88
N LYS A 15 3.83 -13.29 1.45
CA LYS A 15 3.76 -13.74 2.85
C LYS A 15 4.13 -12.63 3.82
N LEU A 16 3.72 -11.40 3.50
CA LEU A 16 3.94 -10.22 4.33
C LEU A 16 2.63 -9.81 4.99
N LYS A 17 2.74 -9.29 6.21
CA LYS A 17 1.61 -8.70 6.93
C LYS A 17 1.63 -7.18 6.72
N LYS A 18 0.49 -6.53 6.99
CA LYS A 18 0.42 -5.07 6.91
C LYS A 18 1.45 -4.41 7.82
N LYS A 19 1.70 -5.00 8.99
CA LYS A 19 2.73 -4.50 9.91
C LYS A 19 4.11 -4.52 9.26
N ASP A 20 4.41 -5.58 8.52
CA ASP A 20 5.68 -5.69 7.83
C ASP A 20 5.84 -4.58 6.79
N LEU A 21 4.77 -4.32 6.02
CA LEU A 21 4.79 -3.24 5.05
C LEU A 21 5.02 -1.89 5.73
N ARG A 22 4.31 -1.64 6.83
CA ARG A 22 4.45 -0.39 7.55
C ARG A 22 5.90 -0.16 7.97
N GLU A 23 6.55 -1.19 8.50
CA GLU A 23 7.93 -1.08 8.93
C GLU A 23 8.89 -0.93 7.75
N MET A 24 8.69 -1.70 6.70
CA MET A 24 9.56 -1.65 5.51
C MET A 24 9.50 -0.30 4.82
N ALA A 25 8.32 0.28 4.71
CA ALA A 25 8.11 1.54 4.01
C ALA A 25 8.21 2.76 4.93
N GLY A 26 8.34 2.56 6.25
CA GLY A 26 8.43 3.67 7.19
C GLY A 26 7.14 4.45 7.30
N LEU A 27 5.99 3.77 7.30
CA LEU A 27 4.69 4.42 7.34
C LEU A 27 4.15 4.51 8.77
N SER A 28 3.30 5.51 9.01
CA SER A 28 2.63 5.65 10.30
C SER A 28 1.44 4.70 10.39
N THR A 29 1.00 4.43 11.63
CA THR A 29 -0.21 3.62 11.84
C THR A 29 -1.45 4.31 11.28
N ASN A 30 -1.48 5.65 11.32
CA ASN A 30 -2.61 6.41 10.77
C ASN A 30 -2.73 6.23 9.25
N VAL A 31 -1.59 6.23 8.55
CA VAL A 31 -1.58 5.99 7.10
C VAL A 31 -2.10 4.59 6.79
N MET A 32 -1.63 3.59 7.53
CA MET A 32 -2.08 2.22 7.31
C MET A 32 -3.58 2.06 7.58
N ALA A 33 -4.08 2.72 8.63
CA ALA A 33 -5.52 2.68 8.92
C ALA A 33 -6.33 3.33 7.80
N LYS A 34 -5.84 4.44 7.26
CA LYS A 34 -6.49 5.13 6.15
C LYS A 34 -6.54 4.24 4.91
N MET A 35 -5.44 3.58 4.60
CA MET A 35 -5.38 2.67 3.45
C MET A 35 -6.32 1.48 3.63
N GLY A 36 -6.47 0.99 4.85
CA GLY A 36 -7.40 -0.09 5.14
C GLY A 36 -8.87 0.27 4.88
N LYS A 37 -9.16 1.56 4.82
CA LYS A 37 -10.50 2.08 4.51
C LYS A 37 -10.58 2.66 3.10
N ASP A 38 -9.61 2.34 2.25
CA ASP A 38 -9.50 2.86 0.89
C ASP A 38 -9.43 4.39 0.82
N GLY A 39 -8.88 5.00 1.86
CA GLY A 39 -8.69 6.45 1.91
C GLY A 39 -7.50 6.89 1.06
N ASP A 40 -7.51 8.16 0.67
CA ASP A 40 -6.43 8.73 -0.13
C ASP A 40 -5.16 8.91 0.70
N VAL A 41 -4.03 8.60 0.09
CA VAL A 41 -2.73 8.85 0.70
C VAL A 41 -1.89 9.67 -0.27
N SER A 42 -0.82 10.28 0.25
CA SER A 42 0.03 11.12 -0.58
C SER A 42 0.83 10.30 -1.59
N THR A 43 1.27 10.95 -2.66
CA THR A 43 2.14 10.30 -3.64
C THR A 43 3.45 9.88 -3.00
N GLN A 44 3.91 10.60 -1.97
CA GLN A 44 5.12 10.22 -1.25
C GLN A 44 4.95 8.87 -0.56
N VAL A 45 3.78 8.61 0.03
CA VAL A 45 3.48 7.33 0.66
C VAL A 45 3.50 6.22 -0.40
N LEU A 46 2.87 6.46 -1.54
CA LEU A 46 2.85 5.49 -2.64
C LEU A 46 4.25 5.18 -3.13
N ARG A 47 5.10 6.19 -3.23
CA ARG A 47 6.50 6.00 -3.63
C ARG A 47 7.25 5.14 -2.63
N LYS A 48 7.08 5.42 -1.32
CA LYS A 48 7.73 4.63 -0.27
C LYS A 48 7.35 3.17 -0.36
N ILE A 49 6.08 2.89 -0.61
CA ILE A 49 5.60 1.52 -0.74
C ILE A 49 6.19 0.87 -1.99
N SER A 50 6.18 1.57 -3.12
CA SER A 50 6.71 1.03 -4.37
C SER A 50 8.20 0.69 -4.24
N GLU A 51 8.96 1.55 -3.58
CA GLU A 51 10.38 1.31 -3.36
C GLU A 51 10.61 0.14 -2.40
N ALA A 52 9.84 0.10 -1.30
CA ALA A 52 9.99 -0.96 -0.31
C ALA A 52 9.70 -2.35 -0.89
N LEU A 53 8.70 -2.44 -1.76
CA LEU A 53 8.29 -3.71 -2.36
C LEU A 53 8.90 -3.96 -3.73
N ASN A 54 9.62 -2.97 -4.27
CA ASN A 54 10.23 -3.03 -5.60
C ASN A 54 9.18 -3.32 -6.68
N VAL A 55 8.10 -2.58 -6.65
CA VAL A 55 7.02 -2.66 -7.64
C VAL A 55 6.66 -1.25 -8.10
N LYS A 56 5.82 -1.16 -9.12
CA LYS A 56 5.35 0.14 -9.62
C LYS A 56 4.12 0.58 -8.84
N VAL A 57 3.86 1.90 -8.83
CA VAL A 57 2.67 2.44 -8.17
C VAL A 57 1.39 1.82 -8.74
N GLU A 58 1.36 1.54 -10.04
CA GLU A 58 0.20 0.91 -10.68
C GLU A 58 -0.08 -0.51 -10.16
N ASP A 59 0.91 -1.12 -9.48
CA ASP A 59 0.73 -2.43 -8.86
C ASP A 59 0.19 -2.32 -7.43
N ILE A 60 0.05 -1.10 -6.92
CA ILE A 60 -0.38 -0.81 -5.55
C ILE A 60 -1.81 -0.31 -5.52
N VAL A 61 -2.14 0.60 -6.42
CA VAL A 61 -3.42 1.33 -6.44
C VAL A 61 -4.25 0.88 -7.62
N ASP A 62 -5.54 0.68 -7.39
CA ASP A 62 -6.49 0.39 -8.46
C ASP A 62 -7.60 1.44 -8.43
N PHE A 63 -8.04 1.84 -9.62
CA PHE A 63 -9.16 2.78 -9.77
C PHE A 63 -10.29 2.04 -10.46
N GLU A 64 -11.42 1.92 -9.78
CA GLU A 64 -12.62 1.29 -10.32
C GLU A 64 -13.70 2.34 -10.56
N ASP A 65 -14.39 2.20 -11.65
CA ASP A 65 -15.51 3.08 -11.99
C ASP A 65 -16.76 2.74 -11.20
#